data_25894349d99456752223625ab8b764ef
#
_entry.id   25894349d99456752223625ab8b764ef
#
_cell.length_a   1.000
_cell.length_b   1.000
_cell.length_c   1.000
_cell.angle_alpha   90.00
_cell.angle_beta   90.00
_cell.angle_gamma   90.00
#
_symmetry.space_group_name_H-M   'P 1'
#
loop_
_entity.id
_entity.type
_entity.pdbx_description
1 polymer ?
#
loop_
_entity_poly.entity_id
_entity_poly.type
_entity_poly.pdbx_seq_one_letter_code
_entity_poly.pdbx_strand_id
1 'polypeptide(L)'
;MKSAELKKSLLLYAVTDRAWLGKTFCCETLSDAVLQAIEGGATLIQLREKEIPEKEFLDEAFRIKEICASKKIPLIINDNVKIAKETDACGVHIGQSDMELKEARKILGAEKIIGVSCQTVEQALQAEKNGADYLGVGAIFSTSTKADAGNVSISTLKEICRAVKIPVVAIGGISLQNMSQLKGSGIAGVSVISAIFAQQDIRGATKELKSSAEKLFLSFSE
;
A
#
# COMPACT_ATOMS: atom_id res chain seq x y z
N MET A 1 0.33 7.36 14.31
CA MET A 1 0.30 5.90 14.61
C MET A 1 1.67 5.48 15.12
N LYS A 2 1.76 4.65 16.16
CA LYS A 2 3.06 4.18 16.69
C LYS A 2 3.73 3.21 15.69
N SER A 3 5.05 3.15 15.67
CA SER A 3 5.83 2.31 14.71
C SER A 3 5.39 0.83 14.69
N ALA A 4 5.09 0.25 15.85
CA ALA A 4 4.63 -1.14 15.96
C ALA A 4 3.22 -1.35 15.35
N GLU A 5 2.34 -0.36 15.46
CA GLU A 5 0.99 -0.40 14.85
C GLU A 5 1.09 -0.25 13.34
N LEU A 6 1.97 0.65 12.86
CA LEU A 6 2.24 0.80 11.44
C LEU A 6 2.73 -0.52 10.83
N LYS A 7 3.72 -1.17 11.46
CA LYS A 7 4.25 -2.46 10.96
C LYS A 7 3.15 -3.52 10.84
N LYS A 8 2.22 -3.60 11.80
CA LYS A 8 1.08 -4.54 11.75
C LYS A 8 0.10 -4.19 10.63
N SER A 9 -0.17 -2.90 10.41
CA SER A 9 -1.08 -2.47 9.35
C SER A 9 -0.51 -2.68 7.95
N LEU A 10 0.79 -2.82 7.78
CA LEU A 10 1.45 -3.08 6.51
C LEU A 10 1.36 -4.55 6.05
N LEU A 11 0.79 -5.48 6.83
CA LEU A 11 0.78 -6.91 6.53
C LEU A 11 0.08 -7.25 5.21
N LEU A 12 -1.13 -6.73 4.99
CA LEU A 12 -1.86 -6.83 3.73
C LEU A 12 -2.41 -5.46 3.33
N TYR A 13 -1.67 -4.79 2.49
CA TYR A 13 -1.89 -3.44 2.06
C TYR A 13 -2.61 -3.42 0.71
N ALA A 14 -3.90 -3.12 0.69
CA ALA A 14 -4.71 -3.06 -0.52
C ALA A 14 -4.64 -1.67 -1.14
N VAL A 15 -4.19 -1.59 -2.40
CA VAL A 15 -4.16 -0.35 -3.20
C VAL A 15 -5.28 -0.41 -4.22
N THR A 16 -6.14 0.61 -4.23
CA THR A 16 -7.30 0.65 -5.11
C THR A 16 -6.91 0.89 -6.58
N ASP A 17 -7.72 0.37 -7.48
CA ASP A 17 -7.64 0.66 -8.90
C ASP A 17 -9.06 0.65 -9.49
N ARG A 18 -9.54 1.84 -9.85
CA ARG A 18 -10.86 2.08 -10.47
C ARG A 18 -11.04 1.33 -11.81
N ALA A 19 -9.95 0.99 -12.49
CA ALA A 19 -10.01 0.31 -13.77
C ALA A 19 -10.74 -1.05 -13.73
N TRP A 20 -10.94 -1.63 -12.54
CA TRP A 20 -11.64 -2.90 -12.34
C TRP A 20 -13.14 -2.75 -12.04
N LEU A 21 -13.64 -1.54 -11.75
CA LEU A 21 -15.05 -1.29 -11.51
C LEU A 21 -15.88 -1.61 -12.77
N GLY A 22 -16.98 -2.30 -12.60
CA GLY A 22 -17.88 -2.72 -13.68
C GLY A 22 -17.34 -3.81 -14.62
N LYS A 23 -16.07 -4.21 -14.48
CA LYS A 23 -15.46 -5.31 -15.26
C LYS A 23 -15.58 -6.66 -14.53
N THR A 24 -15.58 -6.62 -13.23
CA THR A 24 -15.89 -7.77 -12.37
C THR A 24 -17.25 -7.51 -11.77
N PHE A 25 -18.19 -8.41 -11.94
CA PHE A 25 -19.62 -8.25 -11.56
C PHE A 25 -19.88 -8.06 -10.04
N CYS A 26 -18.84 -7.82 -9.25
CA CYS A 26 -18.95 -7.80 -7.79
C CYS A 26 -19.21 -6.41 -7.17
N CYS A 27 -18.79 -5.33 -7.83
CA CYS A 27 -18.90 -3.99 -7.26
C CYS A 27 -19.14 -2.93 -8.34
N GLU A 28 -20.15 -2.09 -8.11
CA GLU A 28 -20.42 -0.91 -8.94
C GLU A 28 -19.61 0.31 -8.48
N THR A 29 -19.28 0.38 -7.20
CA THR A 29 -18.56 1.50 -6.61
C THR A 29 -17.22 1.09 -5.99
N LEU A 30 -16.29 2.04 -5.93
CA LEU A 30 -15.00 1.83 -5.24
C LEU A 30 -15.21 1.63 -3.74
N SER A 31 -16.21 2.28 -3.16
CA SER A 31 -16.61 2.14 -1.77
C SER A 31 -17.00 0.71 -1.42
N ASP A 32 -17.80 0.04 -2.28
CA ASP A 32 -18.18 -1.37 -2.08
C ASP A 32 -16.98 -2.29 -2.19
N ALA A 33 -16.09 -2.05 -3.16
CA ALA A 33 -14.88 -2.84 -3.34
C ALA A 33 -13.94 -2.72 -2.13
N VAL A 34 -13.75 -1.50 -1.61
CA VAL A 34 -12.94 -1.26 -0.41
C VAL A 34 -13.57 -1.91 0.82
N LEU A 35 -14.88 -1.81 1.00
CA LEU A 35 -15.57 -2.47 2.12
C LEU A 35 -15.35 -3.98 2.09
N GLN A 36 -15.51 -4.62 0.93
CA GLN A 36 -15.25 -6.05 0.77
C GLN A 36 -13.79 -6.43 1.04
N ALA A 37 -12.83 -5.62 0.60
CA ALA A 37 -11.41 -5.84 0.89
C ALA A 37 -11.13 -5.76 2.40
N ILE A 38 -11.71 -4.78 3.10
CA ILE A 38 -11.59 -4.64 4.55
C ILE A 38 -12.22 -5.84 5.27
N GLU A 39 -13.41 -6.27 4.85
CA GLU A 39 -14.08 -7.44 5.44
C GLU A 39 -13.35 -8.76 5.14
N GLY A 40 -12.60 -8.82 4.06
CA GLY A 40 -11.68 -9.91 3.74
C GLY A 40 -10.38 -9.89 4.54
N GLY A 41 -10.09 -8.79 5.25
CA GLY A 41 -8.95 -8.69 6.15
C GLY A 41 -7.80 -7.83 5.65
N ALA A 42 -8.02 -6.92 4.69
CA ALA A 42 -7.04 -5.88 4.36
C ALA A 42 -6.70 -5.06 5.61
N THR A 43 -5.43 -4.84 5.87
CA THR A 43 -4.94 -4.18 7.09
C THR A 43 -4.59 -2.72 6.90
N LEU A 44 -4.50 -2.28 5.65
CA LEU A 44 -4.26 -0.90 5.23
C LEU A 44 -4.91 -0.70 3.85
N ILE A 45 -5.54 0.44 3.64
CA ILE A 45 -6.08 0.85 2.34
C ILE A 45 -5.27 2.02 1.81
N GLN A 46 -4.91 1.97 0.51
CA GLN A 46 -4.43 3.13 -0.22
C GLN A 46 -5.45 3.49 -1.30
N LEU A 47 -5.95 4.70 -1.25
CA LEU A 47 -6.77 5.25 -2.32
C LEU A 47 -5.87 5.81 -3.42
N ARG A 48 -5.89 5.17 -4.57
CA ARG A 48 -5.14 5.56 -5.77
C ARG A 48 -6.11 5.93 -6.88
N GLU A 49 -6.04 7.20 -7.30
CA GLU A 49 -6.78 7.76 -8.43
C GLU A 49 -5.80 8.49 -9.35
N LYS A 50 -5.88 8.26 -10.66
CA LYS A 50 -4.94 8.82 -11.64
C LYS A 50 -5.63 9.66 -12.73
N GLU A 51 -6.89 9.37 -13.02
CA GLU A 51 -7.56 9.86 -14.23
C GLU A 51 -8.86 10.64 -13.93
N ILE A 52 -9.15 10.94 -12.66
CA ILE A 52 -10.34 11.70 -12.27
C ILE A 52 -9.98 13.11 -11.84
N PRO A 53 -10.92 14.09 -11.98
CA PRO A 53 -10.73 15.44 -11.49
C PRO A 53 -10.44 15.49 -9.99
N GLU A 54 -9.63 16.46 -9.54
CA GLU A 54 -9.23 16.60 -8.13
C GLU A 54 -10.43 16.65 -7.17
N LYS A 55 -11.51 17.33 -7.58
CA LYS A 55 -12.74 17.39 -6.78
C LYS A 55 -13.38 16.02 -6.58
N GLU A 56 -13.46 15.23 -7.63
CA GLU A 56 -14.01 13.86 -7.54
C GLU A 56 -13.11 12.96 -6.68
N PHE A 57 -11.80 13.12 -6.81
CA PHE A 57 -10.84 12.42 -5.96
C PHE A 57 -11.04 12.78 -4.48
N LEU A 58 -11.21 14.06 -4.18
CA LEU A 58 -11.47 14.53 -2.82
C LEU A 58 -12.78 13.96 -2.25
N ASP A 59 -13.87 14.01 -3.03
CA ASP A 59 -15.17 13.47 -2.62
C ASP A 59 -15.08 11.96 -2.37
N GLU A 60 -14.37 11.20 -3.21
CA GLU A 60 -14.14 9.78 -3.04
C GLU A 60 -13.26 9.51 -1.81
N ALA A 61 -12.23 10.32 -1.59
CA ALA A 61 -11.35 10.18 -0.43
C ALA A 61 -12.10 10.36 0.89
N PHE A 62 -13.07 11.28 0.97
CA PHE A 62 -13.94 11.41 2.16
C PHE A 62 -14.80 10.17 2.38
N ARG A 63 -15.43 9.62 1.32
CA ARG A 63 -16.26 8.40 1.43
C ARG A 63 -15.44 7.21 1.90
N ILE A 64 -14.28 6.98 1.29
CA ILE A 64 -13.39 5.86 1.68
C ILE A 64 -12.85 6.07 3.10
N LYS A 65 -12.54 7.31 3.51
CA LYS A 65 -12.13 7.61 4.88
C LYS A 65 -13.19 7.20 5.91
N GLU A 66 -14.46 7.52 5.67
CA GLU A 66 -15.56 7.13 6.57
C GLU A 66 -15.66 5.61 6.72
N ILE A 67 -15.56 4.87 5.61
CA ILE A 67 -15.55 3.41 5.61
C ILE A 67 -14.36 2.89 6.44
N CYS A 68 -13.16 3.35 6.14
CA CYS A 68 -11.94 2.96 6.83
C CYS A 68 -12.01 3.26 8.33
N ALA A 69 -12.48 4.46 8.72
CA ALA A 69 -12.62 4.87 10.10
C ALA A 69 -13.62 3.98 10.86
N SER A 70 -14.78 3.66 10.26
CA SER A 70 -15.79 2.79 10.87
C SER A 70 -15.26 1.38 11.19
N LYS A 71 -14.29 0.91 10.42
CA LYS A 71 -13.64 -0.40 10.56
C LYS A 71 -12.28 -0.33 11.25
N LYS A 72 -11.82 0.86 11.66
CA LYS A 72 -10.50 1.11 12.28
C LYS A 72 -9.33 0.66 11.40
N ILE A 73 -9.47 0.77 10.09
CA ILE A 73 -8.43 0.52 9.10
C ILE A 73 -7.81 1.85 8.69
N PRO A 74 -6.47 2.01 8.70
CA PRO A 74 -5.86 3.25 8.25
C PRO A 74 -6.01 3.46 6.74
N LEU A 75 -6.22 4.72 6.35
CA LEU A 75 -6.28 5.17 4.95
C LEU A 75 -5.02 5.96 4.60
N ILE A 76 -4.38 5.60 3.50
CA ILE A 76 -3.28 6.33 2.85
C ILE A 76 -3.79 6.88 1.51
N ILE A 77 -3.43 8.11 1.17
CA ILE A 77 -3.69 8.70 -0.15
C ILE A 77 -2.46 8.49 -1.03
N ASN A 78 -2.66 8.09 -2.29
CA ASN A 78 -1.56 7.96 -3.24
C ASN A 78 -1.20 9.33 -3.85
N ASP A 79 0.08 9.70 -3.85
CA ASP A 79 0.72 10.88 -4.47
C ASP A 79 0.21 12.26 -3.99
N ASN A 80 -1.09 12.43 -3.74
CA ASN A 80 -1.70 13.74 -3.50
C ASN A 80 -1.67 14.16 -2.03
N VAL A 81 -0.63 14.90 -1.65
CA VAL A 81 -0.40 15.43 -0.28
C VAL A 81 -1.53 16.40 0.16
N LYS A 82 -2.09 17.17 -0.78
CA LYS A 82 -3.17 18.13 -0.50
C LYS A 82 -4.45 17.37 -0.09
N ILE A 83 -4.86 16.38 -0.87
CA ILE A 83 -6.03 15.55 -0.54
C ILE A 83 -5.81 14.79 0.78
N ALA A 84 -4.60 14.26 1.02
CA ALA A 84 -4.28 13.60 2.28
C ALA A 84 -4.47 14.55 3.49
N LYS A 85 -4.08 15.82 3.35
CA LYS A 85 -4.27 16.85 4.37
C LYS A 85 -5.74 17.25 4.54
N GLU A 86 -6.44 17.54 3.46
CA GLU A 86 -7.84 17.99 3.49
C GLU A 86 -8.78 16.94 4.06
N THR A 87 -8.58 15.68 3.68
CA THR A 87 -9.37 14.57 4.21
C THR A 87 -8.95 14.13 5.61
N ASP A 88 -7.85 14.68 6.13
CA ASP A 88 -7.24 14.21 7.37
C ASP A 88 -6.99 12.67 7.35
N ALA A 89 -6.57 12.13 6.19
CA ALA A 89 -6.17 10.73 6.06
C ALA A 89 -5.00 10.39 6.99
N CYS A 90 -4.74 9.10 7.23
CA CYS A 90 -3.62 8.68 8.09
C CYS A 90 -2.27 9.09 7.51
N GLY A 91 -2.18 9.29 6.18
CA GLY A 91 -0.96 9.73 5.54
C GLY A 91 -1.03 9.69 4.01
N VAL A 92 0.15 9.74 3.40
CA VAL A 92 0.34 9.72 1.95
C VAL A 92 1.41 8.68 1.57
N HIS A 93 1.32 8.15 0.36
CA HIS A 93 2.39 7.38 -0.28
C HIS A 93 2.86 8.10 -1.54
N ILE A 94 4.14 8.41 -1.63
CA ILE A 94 4.73 9.16 -2.75
C ILE A 94 5.79 8.34 -3.49
N GLY A 95 5.87 8.55 -4.81
CA GLY A 95 6.93 8.00 -5.66
C GLY A 95 8.11 8.96 -5.82
N GLN A 96 9.10 8.55 -6.62
CA GLN A 96 10.35 9.31 -6.85
C GLN A 96 10.14 10.58 -7.69
N SER A 97 9.06 10.66 -8.47
CA SER A 97 8.71 11.81 -9.33
C SER A 97 7.65 12.72 -8.72
N ASP A 98 7.12 12.36 -7.55
CA ASP A 98 6.08 13.14 -6.87
C ASP A 98 6.69 14.24 -6.00
N MET A 99 5.88 14.84 -5.11
CA MET A 99 6.35 15.85 -4.17
C MET A 99 7.50 15.29 -3.31
N GLU A 100 8.55 16.10 -3.12
CA GLU A 100 9.65 15.71 -2.24
C GLU A 100 9.17 15.39 -0.81
N LEU A 101 9.72 14.32 -0.23
CA LEU A 101 9.36 13.85 1.11
C LEU A 101 9.44 14.94 2.19
N LYS A 102 10.47 15.78 2.17
CA LYS A 102 10.63 16.86 3.15
C LYS A 102 9.54 17.91 3.03
N GLU A 103 9.08 18.18 1.82
CA GLU A 103 7.97 19.11 1.56
C GLU A 103 6.64 18.50 2.01
N ALA A 104 6.39 17.25 1.65
CA ALA A 104 5.21 16.52 2.12
C ALA A 104 5.15 16.49 3.66
N ARG A 105 6.29 16.27 4.33
CA ARG A 105 6.38 16.29 5.79
C ARG A 105 6.07 17.66 6.40
N LYS A 106 6.53 18.76 5.79
CA LYS A 106 6.18 20.13 6.24
C LYS A 106 4.67 20.39 6.16
N ILE A 107 4.02 19.92 5.09
CA ILE A 107 2.58 20.12 4.87
C ILE A 107 1.73 19.27 5.82
N LEU A 108 2.09 17.99 6.01
CA LEU A 108 1.30 17.03 6.77
C LEU A 108 1.61 17.03 8.28
N GLY A 109 2.80 17.51 8.67
CA GLY A 109 3.25 17.46 10.08
C GLY A 109 3.85 16.11 10.47
N ALA A 110 4.31 16.00 11.73
CA ALA A 110 5.04 14.86 12.23
C ALA A 110 4.18 13.60 12.47
N GLU A 111 2.88 13.78 12.70
CA GLU A 111 1.98 12.70 13.10
C GLU A 111 1.44 11.87 11.92
N LYS A 112 1.52 12.40 10.70
CA LYS A 112 1.02 11.72 9.50
C LYS A 112 2.07 10.77 8.94
N ILE A 113 1.61 9.65 8.41
CA ILE A 113 2.45 8.62 7.81
C ILE A 113 2.84 9.05 6.40
N ILE A 114 4.13 8.93 6.07
CA ILE A 114 4.59 9.09 4.70
C ILE A 114 5.32 7.82 4.26
N GLY A 115 4.75 7.11 3.29
CA GLY A 115 5.38 6.02 2.60
C GLY A 115 6.10 6.50 1.35
N VAL A 116 7.19 5.83 0.99
CA VAL A 116 7.98 6.18 -0.21
C VAL A 116 8.25 4.93 -1.05
N SER A 117 8.01 5.05 -2.37
CA SER A 117 8.39 4.02 -3.34
C SER A 117 9.90 4.02 -3.57
N CYS A 118 10.56 2.86 -3.48
CA CYS A 118 12.00 2.69 -3.71
C CYS A 118 12.29 1.47 -4.58
N GLN A 119 13.39 1.54 -5.34
CA GLN A 119 13.86 0.45 -6.21
C GLN A 119 15.31 0.07 -5.93
N THR A 120 16.08 0.94 -5.26
CA THR A 120 17.48 0.71 -4.91
C THR A 120 17.75 0.92 -3.42
N VAL A 121 18.86 0.40 -2.93
CA VAL A 121 19.32 0.59 -1.54
C VAL A 121 19.57 2.07 -1.24
N GLU A 122 20.14 2.81 -2.21
CA GLU A 122 20.43 4.24 -2.07
C GLU A 122 19.14 5.04 -1.88
N GLN A 123 18.10 4.77 -2.69
CA GLN A 123 16.79 5.41 -2.55
C GLN A 123 16.17 5.10 -1.19
N ALA A 124 16.29 3.86 -0.72
CA ALA A 124 15.75 3.43 0.56
C ALA A 124 16.42 4.14 1.74
N LEU A 125 17.76 4.20 1.76
CA LEU A 125 18.54 4.92 2.77
C LEU A 125 18.23 6.42 2.77
N GLN A 126 18.11 7.03 1.59
CA GLN A 126 17.77 8.44 1.45
C GLN A 126 16.34 8.74 1.94
N ALA A 127 15.38 7.87 1.63
CA ALA A 127 14.00 8.01 2.10
C ALA A 127 13.95 7.90 3.65
N GLU A 128 14.60 6.92 4.25
CA GLU A 128 14.68 6.79 5.71
C GLU A 128 15.32 8.01 6.35
N LYS A 129 16.47 8.47 5.83
CA LYS A 129 17.17 9.68 6.31
C LYS A 129 16.30 10.93 6.24
N ASN A 130 15.45 11.03 5.23
CA ASN A 130 14.55 12.17 5.03
C ASN A 130 13.23 12.06 5.83
N GLY A 131 13.01 10.97 6.59
CA GLY A 131 11.88 10.82 7.49
C GLY A 131 10.67 10.09 6.87
N ALA A 132 10.90 9.14 5.96
CA ALA A 132 9.88 8.17 5.57
C ALA A 132 9.51 7.27 6.75
N ASP A 133 8.24 6.90 6.86
CA ASP A 133 7.73 6.00 7.89
C ASP A 133 7.74 4.53 7.45
N TYR A 134 7.63 4.28 6.15
CA TYR A 134 7.77 2.96 5.53
C TYR A 134 8.16 3.08 4.06
N LEU A 135 8.63 1.97 3.49
CA LEU A 135 8.99 1.88 2.07
C LEU A 135 8.09 0.89 1.33
N GLY A 136 7.72 1.26 0.09
CA GLY A 136 7.14 0.35 -0.90
C GLY A 136 8.21 -0.02 -1.92
N VAL A 137 8.60 -1.29 -1.98
CA VAL A 137 9.69 -1.76 -2.86
C VAL A 137 9.13 -2.63 -3.98
N GLY A 138 9.38 -2.24 -5.21
CA GLY A 138 8.90 -2.97 -6.40
C GLY A 138 9.13 -2.22 -7.72
N ALA A 139 8.70 -2.82 -8.87
CA ALA A 139 7.89 -4.03 -8.92
C ALA A 139 8.74 -5.30 -8.76
N ILE A 140 8.27 -6.23 -7.87
CA ILE A 140 9.00 -7.48 -7.63
C ILE A 140 8.69 -8.52 -8.71
N PHE A 141 7.44 -8.60 -9.16
CA PHE A 141 7.01 -9.43 -10.27
C PHE A 141 6.41 -8.58 -11.37
N SER A 142 6.39 -9.08 -12.60
CA SER A 142 5.81 -8.38 -13.75
C SER A 142 4.36 -7.97 -13.46
N THR A 143 4.02 -6.73 -13.82
CA THR A 143 2.69 -6.16 -13.59
C THR A 143 2.29 -5.24 -14.74
N SER A 144 1.01 -5.25 -15.10
CA SER A 144 0.42 -4.32 -16.06
C SER A 144 -0.12 -3.04 -15.41
N THR A 145 -0.21 -3.01 -14.08
CA THR A 145 -0.87 -1.89 -13.36
C THR A 145 -0.02 -0.62 -13.33
N LYS A 146 1.32 -0.74 -13.42
CA LYS A 146 2.25 0.38 -13.50
C LYS A 146 3.35 0.04 -14.52
N ALA A 147 3.17 0.53 -15.74
CA ALA A 147 4.06 0.23 -16.87
C ALA A 147 5.52 0.70 -16.65
N ASP A 148 5.71 1.75 -15.86
CA ASP A 148 7.01 2.40 -15.62
C ASP A 148 7.77 1.80 -14.43
N ALA A 149 7.22 0.79 -13.75
CA ALA A 149 7.88 0.18 -12.61
C ALA A 149 9.02 -0.73 -13.09
N GLY A 150 10.26 -0.27 -12.89
CA GLY A 150 11.43 -1.13 -13.07
C GLY A 150 11.36 -2.37 -12.19
N ASN A 151 11.86 -3.51 -12.69
CA ASN A 151 11.86 -4.76 -11.93
C ASN A 151 12.93 -4.72 -10.82
N VAL A 152 12.49 -5.00 -9.59
CA VAL A 152 13.38 -5.15 -8.43
C VAL A 152 13.51 -6.63 -8.09
N SER A 153 14.72 -7.13 -8.04
CA SER A 153 14.97 -8.54 -7.69
C SER A 153 14.68 -8.82 -6.20
N ILE A 154 14.38 -10.07 -5.87
CA ILE A 154 14.22 -10.50 -4.46
C ILE A 154 15.54 -10.31 -3.67
N SER A 155 16.71 -10.41 -4.32
CA SER A 155 17.99 -10.10 -3.68
C SER A 155 18.08 -8.63 -3.29
N THR A 156 17.77 -7.71 -4.21
CA THR A 156 17.72 -6.27 -3.95
C THR A 156 16.71 -5.92 -2.84
N LEU A 157 15.52 -6.57 -2.86
CA LEU A 157 14.54 -6.41 -1.78
C LEU A 157 15.14 -6.79 -0.41
N LYS A 158 15.86 -7.92 -0.31
CA LYS A 158 16.53 -8.37 0.92
C LYS A 158 17.63 -7.40 1.36
N GLU A 159 18.39 -6.86 0.42
CA GLU A 159 19.42 -5.85 0.70
C GLU A 159 18.81 -4.57 1.25
N ILE A 160 17.72 -4.07 0.65
CA ILE A 160 16.97 -2.91 1.16
C ILE A 160 16.47 -3.19 2.57
N CYS A 161 15.81 -4.33 2.82
CA CYS A 161 15.30 -4.68 4.15
C CYS A 161 16.39 -4.76 5.23
N ARG A 162 17.62 -5.10 4.87
CA ARG A 162 18.77 -5.12 5.79
C ARG A 162 19.36 -3.73 6.01
N ALA A 163 19.28 -2.84 5.03
CA ALA A 163 19.91 -1.52 5.05
C ALA A 163 19.12 -0.51 5.88
N VAL A 164 17.76 -0.66 5.99
CA VAL A 164 16.91 0.29 6.67
C VAL A 164 16.28 -0.29 7.95
N LYS A 165 15.88 0.59 8.87
CA LYS A 165 15.18 0.22 10.12
C LYS A 165 13.68 0.37 10.04
N ILE A 166 13.19 1.21 9.11
CA ILE A 166 11.76 1.39 8.88
C ILE A 166 11.16 0.20 8.13
N PRO A 167 9.86 -0.12 8.33
CA PRO A 167 9.25 -1.27 7.70
C PRO A 167 9.21 -1.15 6.17
N VAL A 168 9.35 -2.27 5.50
CA VAL A 168 9.32 -2.40 4.04
C VAL A 168 8.15 -3.28 3.64
N VAL A 169 7.38 -2.88 2.63
CA VAL A 169 6.40 -3.73 1.94
C VAL A 169 6.86 -4.01 0.52
N ALA A 170 6.65 -5.24 0.05
CA ALA A 170 6.86 -5.58 -1.34
C ALA A 170 5.60 -5.24 -2.16
N ILE A 171 5.79 -4.72 -3.39
CA ILE A 171 4.71 -4.39 -4.32
C ILE A 171 5.06 -4.81 -5.75
N GLY A 172 4.05 -4.99 -6.59
CA GLY A 172 4.14 -5.27 -8.02
C GLY A 172 4.00 -6.75 -8.35
N GLY A 173 2.90 -7.10 -9.02
CA GLY A 173 2.61 -8.44 -9.52
C GLY A 173 2.45 -9.53 -8.46
N ILE A 174 2.28 -9.16 -7.20
CA ILE A 174 2.17 -10.11 -6.09
C ILE A 174 0.78 -10.75 -6.08
N SER A 175 0.74 -12.07 -5.93
CA SER A 175 -0.46 -12.89 -5.88
C SER A 175 -0.27 -14.08 -4.95
N LEU A 176 -1.33 -14.87 -4.71
CA LEU A 176 -1.24 -16.13 -3.93
C LEU A 176 -0.21 -17.10 -4.50
N GLN A 177 -0.04 -17.14 -5.83
CA GLN A 177 0.83 -18.07 -6.52
C GLN A 177 2.32 -17.78 -6.32
N ASN A 178 2.69 -16.52 -6.07
CA ASN A 178 4.10 -16.12 -5.99
C ASN A 178 4.53 -15.51 -4.64
N MET A 179 3.59 -15.16 -3.76
CA MET A 179 3.88 -14.53 -2.46
C MET A 179 4.84 -15.37 -1.59
N SER A 180 4.79 -16.70 -1.69
CA SER A 180 5.68 -17.60 -0.93
C SER A 180 7.16 -17.40 -1.22
N GLN A 181 7.51 -16.87 -2.41
CA GLN A 181 8.90 -16.56 -2.79
C GLN A 181 9.48 -15.39 -1.97
N LEU A 182 8.63 -14.61 -1.31
CA LEU A 182 9.03 -13.47 -0.48
C LEU A 182 9.36 -13.87 0.97
N LYS A 183 9.17 -15.15 1.33
CA LYS A 183 9.49 -15.64 2.68
C LYS A 183 10.97 -15.40 3.02
N GLY A 184 11.21 -14.87 4.22
CA GLY A 184 12.57 -14.58 4.69
C GLY A 184 13.25 -13.38 4.00
N SER A 185 12.49 -12.53 3.29
CA SER A 185 13.04 -11.29 2.70
C SER A 185 13.21 -10.14 3.71
N GLY A 186 12.56 -10.22 4.88
CA GLY A 186 12.60 -9.16 5.90
C GLY A 186 11.48 -8.12 5.78
N ILE A 187 10.55 -8.30 4.85
CA ILE A 187 9.41 -7.39 4.67
C ILE A 187 8.39 -7.49 5.82
N ALA A 188 7.68 -6.40 6.05
CA ALA A 188 6.57 -6.33 7.01
C ALA A 188 5.27 -6.92 6.43
N GLY A 189 5.15 -6.97 5.11
CA GLY A 189 3.98 -7.46 4.41
C GLY A 189 4.02 -7.15 2.93
N VAL A 190 2.88 -7.23 2.27
CA VAL A 190 2.74 -7.05 0.82
C VAL A 190 1.69 -6.00 0.49
N SER A 191 1.95 -5.24 -0.58
CA SER A 191 1.00 -4.32 -1.19
C SER A 191 0.49 -4.90 -2.51
N VAL A 192 -0.82 -5.01 -2.66
CA VAL A 192 -1.47 -5.68 -3.79
C VAL A 192 -2.59 -4.83 -4.39
N ILE A 193 -2.80 -4.96 -5.69
CA ILE A 193 -3.83 -4.27 -6.46
C ILE A 193 -4.76 -5.31 -7.09
N SER A 194 -4.40 -5.85 -8.24
CA SER A 194 -5.23 -6.76 -9.03
C SER A 194 -5.51 -8.10 -8.34
N ALA A 195 -4.62 -8.56 -7.45
CA ALA A 195 -4.86 -9.77 -6.67
C ALA A 195 -6.07 -9.64 -5.71
N ILE A 196 -6.52 -8.41 -5.43
CA ILE A 196 -7.74 -8.10 -4.68
C ILE A 196 -8.81 -7.55 -5.63
N PHE A 197 -8.58 -6.39 -6.25
CA PHE A 197 -9.62 -5.63 -6.93
C PHE A 197 -10.01 -6.14 -8.33
N ALA A 198 -9.20 -7.02 -8.94
CA ALA A 198 -9.54 -7.68 -10.20
C ALA A 198 -10.30 -9.00 -10.01
N GLN A 199 -10.62 -9.40 -8.77
CA GLN A 199 -11.27 -10.68 -8.47
C GLN A 199 -12.79 -10.54 -8.45
N GLN A 200 -13.51 -11.63 -8.82
CA GLN A 200 -14.95 -11.68 -8.72
C GLN A 200 -15.46 -11.71 -7.28
N ASP A 201 -14.69 -12.32 -6.38
CA ASP A 201 -14.93 -12.34 -4.93
C ASP A 201 -13.76 -11.62 -4.24
N ILE A 202 -13.90 -10.29 -4.11
CA ILE A 202 -12.90 -9.44 -3.45
C ILE A 202 -12.66 -9.86 -2.00
N ARG A 203 -13.76 -10.18 -1.27
CA ARG A 203 -13.66 -10.58 0.15
C ARG A 203 -12.92 -11.91 0.29
N GLY A 204 -13.31 -12.93 -0.49
CA GLY A 204 -12.66 -14.24 -0.47
C GLY A 204 -11.19 -14.18 -0.85
N ALA A 205 -10.86 -13.50 -1.95
CA ALA A 205 -9.49 -13.30 -2.40
C ALA A 205 -8.62 -12.59 -1.35
N THR A 206 -9.18 -11.55 -0.72
CA THR A 206 -8.47 -10.83 0.35
C THR A 206 -8.24 -11.70 1.58
N LYS A 207 -9.22 -12.54 1.95
CA LYS A 207 -9.10 -13.49 3.08
C LYS A 207 -7.99 -14.52 2.85
N GLU A 208 -7.90 -15.05 1.64
CA GLU A 208 -6.84 -16.00 1.28
C GLU A 208 -5.45 -15.35 1.30
N LEU A 209 -5.33 -14.15 0.71
CA LEU A 209 -4.09 -13.37 0.74
C LEU A 209 -3.68 -13.04 2.19
N LYS A 210 -4.63 -12.64 3.04
CA LYS A 210 -4.37 -12.34 4.45
C LYS A 210 -3.85 -13.56 5.21
N SER A 211 -4.51 -14.71 5.04
CA SER A 211 -4.08 -15.96 5.67
C SER A 211 -2.67 -16.37 5.22
N SER A 212 -2.37 -16.22 3.93
CA SER A 212 -1.04 -16.50 3.39
C SER A 212 0.02 -15.53 3.95
N ALA A 213 -0.27 -14.22 3.97
CA ALA A 213 0.64 -13.21 4.52
C ALA A 213 0.95 -13.45 6.00
N GLU A 214 -0.04 -13.81 6.80
CA GLU A 214 0.15 -14.16 8.23
C GLU A 214 1.12 -15.32 8.41
N LYS A 215 0.94 -16.39 7.66
CA LYS A 215 1.82 -17.58 7.72
C LYS A 215 3.26 -17.28 7.28
N LEU A 216 3.43 -16.35 6.33
CA LEU A 216 4.73 -16.07 5.73
C LEU A 216 5.53 -15.00 6.50
N PHE A 217 4.85 -13.98 7.04
CA PHE A 217 5.51 -12.77 7.54
C PHE A 217 5.31 -12.54 9.06
N LEU A 218 4.31 -13.18 9.69
CA LEU A 218 4.12 -13.15 11.14
C LEU A 218 4.61 -14.43 11.81
N SER A 219 5.44 -15.26 11.14
CA SER A 219 5.97 -16.47 11.74
C SER A 219 6.56 -16.15 13.11
N PHE A 220 5.94 -16.72 14.14
CA PHE A 220 6.31 -16.65 15.52
C PHE A 220 7.78 -17.03 15.64
N SER A 221 8.57 -16.12 16.24
CA SER A 221 9.86 -16.51 16.80
C SER A 221 9.56 -17.52 17.90
N GLU A 222 9.79 -18.79 17.63
CA GLU A 222 9.98 -19.79 18.68
C GLU A 222 11.28 -19.50 19.40
#